data_9a9f078bb8d030736fbb62ffc81575d6
#
_entry.id   9a9f078bb8d030736fbb62ffc81575d6
#
_cell.length_a   1.000
_cell.length_b   1.000
_cell.length_c   1.000
_cell.angle_alpha   90.00
_cell.angle_beta   90.00
_cell.angle_gamma   90.00
#
_symmetry.space_group_name_H-M   'P 1'
#
loop_
_entity.id
_entity.type
_entity.pdbx_description
1 polymer ?
#
loop_
_entity_poly.entity_id
_entity_poly.type
_entity_poly.pdbx_seq_one_letter_code
_entity_poly.pdbx_strand_id
1 'polypeptide(L)'
;MTATLRTLLTLAWRTDRRAFLALVAFLALGAVSQGLVGVFLRALTDTATAGHGVQASLWGLAAGAALATGVALGRAELALMEELAERMGLSVQEEILTLTSGVPTIEHLERPAYLDKLATLRDESRQLYFAVWALALVAEHAVQIGLGVVLIAAVHPLVTLLLGGAVLPSLLVRGRAARHVDAATEGTAETARLEQHLSESVTTPRTAKEIRLSRAAPALEAMAAQRWEEVSAGLSRARVRAALLTFAGSGTFLAGYVSALGCTAWLAAQGRATAGDVVLVATVGVQFVTQASRLAFHVGSVAAGLRAAARLTWLRAYARTHDSALAESGDDAPRARARAATRSHGRDHGRERGRERGRERAAGGVEPPESFAQGITLRNVSFTYPGTTLPVLRGIDLSLPAGATVALVGSHRSGKTTLAKLLCGLYQPSGGEILLDGVPLRDMPAVRWRRRISAVFQDWVPFELTAAETVGIGDLPRMDDRAAVKQALERAGATEVVAGLPRGPDTELGDSFEGGVKLSGGQWQRLALARASMREEPLLLVLDEPTASLDAPAESAVFARYAQAARRHRAAITLLITHRFPTVRMADLIVVLDGGRIVEQGGHGELMARAGVYAELHAIQRAAADG
;
A
#
# COMPACT_ATOMS: atom_id res chain seq x y z
N MET A 1 -9.54 -8.00 -19.45
CA MET A 1 -8.91 -6.90 -20.23
C MET A 1 -9.76 -5.64 -20.29
N THR A 2 -11.01 -5.70 -20.71
CA THR A 2 -11.92 -4.52 -20.77
C THR A 2 -12.21 -3.85 -19.43
N ALA A 3 -12.40 -4.62 -18.36
CA ALA A 3 -12.64 -4.08 -17.01
C ALA A 3 -11.42 -3.35 -16.43
N THR A 4 -10.21 -3.90 -16.58
CA THR A 4 -8.96 -3.28 -16.12
C THR A 4 -8.61 -2.02 -16.91
N LEU A 5 -8.82 -2.02 -18.22
CA LEU A 5 -8.66 -0.83 -19.05
C LEU A 5 -9.63 0.29 -18.63
N ARG A 6 -10.90 -0.07 -18.40
CA ARG A 6 -11.90 0.86 -17.85
C ARG A 6 -11.46 1.43 -16.51
N THR A 7 -10.86 0.62 -15.63
CA THR A 7 -10.33 1.08 -14.34
C THR A 7 -9.25 2.14 -14.53
N LEU A 8 -8.27 1.94 -15.43
CA LEU A 8 -7.22 2.92 -15.71
C LEU A 8 -7.78 4.24 -16.25
N LEU A 9 -8.66 4.18 -17.25
CA LEU A 9 -9.26 5.38 -17.85
C LEU A 9 -10.16 6.13 -16.86
N THR A 10 -10.93 5.39 -16.03
CA THR A 10 -11.76 6.03 -15.01
C THR A 10 -10.94 6.66 -13.90
N LEU A 11 -9.79 6.10 -13.57
CA LEU A 11 -8.86 6.67 -12.60
C LEU A 11 -8.36 8.04 -13.08
N ALA A 12 -7.79 8.12 -14.29
CA ALA A 12 -7.31 9.38 -14.87
C ALA A 12 -8.44 10.42 -15.01
N TRP A 13 -9.60 10.00 -15.54
CA TRP A 13 -10.77 10.86 -15.71
C TRP A 13 -11.31 11.42 -14.41
N ARG A 14 -11.23 10.66 -13.30
CA ARG A 14 -11.69 11.08 -11.99
C ARG A 14 -10.71 12.01 -11.29
N THR A 15 -9.41 11.83 -11.52
CA THR A 15 -8.36 12.64 -10.89
C THR A 15 -8.40 14.08 -11.42
N ASP A 16 -8.26 14.28 -12.73
CA ASP A 16 -8.36 15.60 -13.35
C ASP A 16 -8.83 15.51 -14.80
N ARG A 17 -10.10 15.84 -15.06
CA ARG A 17 -10.69 15.82 -16.40
C ARG A 17 -10.06 16.83 -17.36
N ARG A 18 -9.67 18.01 -16.84
CA ARG A 18 -9.14 19.09 -17.66
C ARG A 18 -7.73 18.75 -18.12
N ALA A 19 -6.89 18.29 -17.20
CA ALA A 19 -5.54 17.85 -17.53
C ALA A 19 -5.56 16.66 -18.51
N PHE A 20 -6.44 15.67 -18.31
CA PHE A 20 -6.60 14.54 -19.23
C PHE A 20 -7.03 14.96 -20.63
N LEU A 21 -8.02 15.85 -20.75
CA LEU A 21 -8.47 16.36 -22.07
C LEU A 21 -7.40 17.21 -22.75
N ALA A 22 -6.67 18.05 -21.99
CA ALA A 22 -5.57 18.86 -22.52
C ALA A 22 -4.44 17.96 -23.01
N LEU A 23 -4.10 16.89 -22.29
CA LEU A 23 -3.10 15.90 -22.69
C LEU A 23 -3.48 15.25 -24.04
N VAL A 24 -4.72 14.77 -24.16
CA VAL A 24 -5.21 14.16 -25.40
C VAL A 24 -5.19 15.16 -26.57
N ALA A 25 -5.57 16.42 -26.32
CA ALA A 25 -5.54 17.46 -27.34
C ALA A 25 -4.10 17.77 -27.80
N PHE A 26 -3.14 17.86 -26.87
CA PHE A 26 -1.74 18.13 -27.20
C PHE A 26 -1.09 16.97 -27.96
N LEU A 27 -1.38 15.73 -27.59
CA LEU A 27 -0.94 14.54 -28.32
C LEU A 27 -1.49 14.52 -29.76
N ALA A 28 -2.80 14.80 -29.93
CA ALA A 28 -3.40 14.84 -31.25
C ALA A 28 -2.80 15.95 -32.14
N LEU A 29 -2.61 17.14 -31.58
CA LEU A 29 -2.02 18.27 -32.30
C LEU A 29 -0.53 18.04 -32.61
N GLY A 30 0.22 17.42 -31.68
CA GLY A 30 1.60 17.02 -31.85
C GLY A 30 1.78 15.99 -32.98
N ALA A 31 0.91 14.97 -33.02
CA ALA A 31 0.91 13.97 -34.07
C ALA A 31 0.71 14.58 -35.48
N VAL A 32 -0.25 15.48 -35.59
CA VAL A 32 -0.53 16.20 -36.84
C VAL A 32 0.66 17.10 -37.23
N SER A 33 1.19 17.87 -36.27
CA SER A 33 2.32 18.78 -36.48
C SER A 33 3.56 18.03 -37.03
N GLN A 34 3.90 16.89 -36.45
CA GLN A 34 5.03 16.06 -36.92
C GLN A 34 4.80 15.48 -38.31
N GLY A 35 3.58 15.04 -38.63
CA GLY A 35 3.23 14.55 -39.95
C GLY A 35 3.37 15.64 -41.05
N LEU A 36 2.97 16.87 -40.74
CA LEU A 36 3.05 18.01 -41.65
C LEU A 36 4.49 18.42 -41.99
N VAL A 37 5.47 18.18 -41.12
CA VAL A 37 6.89 18.50 -41.42
C VAL A 37 7.35 17.81 -42.69
N GLY A 38 7.07 16.53 -42.88
CA GLY A 38 7.44 15.79 -44.10
C GLY A 38 6.77 16.35 -45.35
N VAL A 39 5.50 16.71 -45.27
CA VAL A 39 4.72 17.30 -46.35
C VAL A 39 5.27 18.68 -46.75
N PHE A 40 5.58 19.53 -45.77
CA PHE A 40 6.14 20.87 -46.04
C PHE A 40 7.57 20.80 -46.60
N LEU A 41 8.40 19.86 -46.14
CA LEU A 41 9.73 19.64 -46.68
C LEU A 41 9.68 19.12 -48.15
N ARG A 42 8.71 18.26 -48.47
CA ARG A 42 8.41 17.86 -49.84
C ARG A 42 8.08 19.08 -50.70
N ALA A 43 7.10 19.88 -50.30
CA ALA A 43 6.68 21.08 -51.04
C ALA A 43 7.80 22.11 -51.16
N LEU A 44 8.61 22.32 -50.12
CA LEU A 44 9.82 23.13 -50.15
C LEU A 44 10.77 22.67 -51.25
N THR A 45 11.08 21.38 -51.30
CA THR A 45 12.05 20.83 -52.29
C THR A 45 11.50 20.94 -53.69
N ASP A 46 10.24 20.59 -53.95
CA ASP A 46 9.61 20.64 -55.26
C ASP A 46 9.53 22.08 -55.81
N THR A 47 9.16 23.06 -54.95
CA THR A 47 9.11 24.47 -55.37
C THR A 47 10.51 25.08 -55.58
N ALA A 48 11.49 24.67 -54.79
CA ALA A 48 12.88 25.12 -54.94
C ALA A 48 13.50 24.59 -56.25
N THR A 49 13.27 23.31 -56.57
CA THR A 49 13.75 22.72 -57.83
C THR A 49 13.03 23.28 -59.07
N ALA A 50 11.78 23.74 -58.93
CA ALA A 50 11.03 24.43 -59.98
C ALA A 50 11.41 25.92 -60.14
N GLY A 51 12.34 26.45 -59.35
CA GLY A 51 12.78 27.86 -59.42
C GLY A 51 11.86 28.88 -58.75
N HIS A 52 10.86 28.43 -58.00
CA HIS A 52 9.89 29.31 -57.31
C HIS A 52 10.38 29.73 -55.91
N GLY A 53 11.43 30.56 -55.83
CA GLY A 53 12.13 30.87 -54.57
C GLY A 53 11.27 31.43 -53.45
N VAL A 54 10.29 32.31 -53.73
CA VAL A 54 9.39 32.86 -52.73
C VAL A 54 8.49 31.76 -52.10
N GLN A 55 7.93 30.89 -52.95
CA GLN A 55 7.09 29.78 -52.46
C GLN A 55 7.91 28.76 -51.66
N ALA A 56 9.13 28.48 -52.09
CA ALA A 56 10.05 27.62 -51.36
C ALA A 56 10.33 28.19 -49.94
N SER A 57 10.58 29.49 -49.84
CA SER A 57 10.79 30.14 -48.53
C SER A 57 9.57 30.05 -47.60
N LEU A 58 8.36 30.19 -48.17
CA LEU A 58 7.12 30.02 -47.38
C LEU A 58 6.95 28.60 -46.84
N TRP A 59 7.22 27.57 -47.67
CA TRP A 59 7.16 26.17 -47.23
C TRP A 59 8.26 25.83 -46.23
N GLY A 60 9.43 26.45 -46.33
CA GLY A 60 10.50 26.32 -45.35
C GLY A 60 10.09 26.90 -43.97
N LEU A 61 9.47 28.09 -43.98
CA LEU A 61 8.91 28.69 -42.76
C LEU A 61 7.80 27.83 -42.15
N ALA A 62 6.92 27.26 -42.98
CA ALA A 62 5.86 26.37 -42.54
C ALA A 62 6.42 25.08 -41.90
N ALA A 63 7.46 24.48 -42.49
CA ALA A 63 8.15 23.31 -41.92
C ALA A 63 8.82 23.64 -40.57
N GLY A 64 9.50 24.80 -40.48
CA GLY A 64 10.10 25.28 -39.23
C GLY A 64 9.06 25.55 -38.15
N ALA A 65 7.94 26.19 -38.51
CA ALA A 65 6.83 26.44 -37.59
C ALA A 65 6.19 25.14 -37.10
N ALA A 66 5.96 24.16 -37.98
CA ALA A 66 5.42 22.85 -37.59
C ALA A 66 6.39 22.11 -36.64
N LEU A 67 7.68 22.13 -36.92
CA LEU A 67 8.69 21.50 -36.06
C LEU A 67 8.73 22.18 -34.69
N ALA A 68 8.77 23.51 -34.64
CA ALA A 68 8.77 24.28 -33.40
C ALA A 68 7.50 24.03 -32.57
N THR A 69 6.33 23.98 -33.22
CA THR A 69 5.05 23.66 -32.57
C THR A 69 5.08 22.24 -32.00
N GLY A 70 5.56 21.25 -32.74
CA GLY A 70 5.68 19.87 -32.23
C GLY A 70 6.59 19.77 -31.00
N VAL A 71 7.72 20.47 -31.01
CA VAL A 71 8.63 20.52 -29.85
C VAL A 71 7.98 21.21 -28.64
N ALA A 72 7.30 22.33 -28.85
CA ALA A 72 6.61 23.06 -27.77
C ALA A 72 5.48 22.23 -27.15
N LEU A 73 4.68 21.57 -28.00
CA LEU A 73 3.61 20.68 -27.54
C LEU A 73 4.16 19.48 -26.76
N GLY A 74 5.24 18.85 -27.19
CA GLY A 74 5.87 17.74 -26.47
C GLY A 74 6.42 18.15 -25.11
N ARG A 75 6.88 19.40 -24.95
CA ARG A 75 7.27 19.94 -23.61
C ARG A 75 6.07 20.16 -22.71
N ALA A 76 5.00 20.74 -23.25
CA ALA A 76 3.75 20.96 -22.50
C ALA A 76 3.09 19.62 -22.10
N GLU A 77 3.10 18.64 -22.98
CA GLU A 77 2.64 17.29 -22.73
C GLU A 77 3.37 16.64 -21.55
N LEU A 78 4.71 16.71 -21.55
CA LEU A 78 5.52 16.15 -20.46
C LEU A 78 5.19 16.78 -19.12
N ALA A 79 5.04 18.10 -19.04
CA ALA A 79 4.68 18.82 -17.81
C ALA A 79 3.28 18.42 -17.31
N LEU A 80 2.29 18.34 -18.20
CA LEU A 80 0.94 17.90 -17.86
C LEU A 80 0.90 16.44 -17.38
N MET A 81 1.72 15.60 -17.99
CA MET A 81 1.85 14.22 -17.61
C MET A 81 2.43 14.07 -16.19
N GLU A 82 3.50 14.79 -15.87
CA GLU A 82 4.11 14.76 -14.53
C GLU A 82 3.10 15.18 -13.46
N GLU A 83 2.38 16.28 -13.69
CA GLU A 83 1.36 16.75 -12.77
C GLU A 83 0.20 15.74 -12.58
N LEU A 84 -0.29 15.16 -13.68
CA LEU A 84 -1.35 14.14 -13.63
C LEU A 84 -0.86 12.87 -12.94
N ALA A 85 0.40 12.47 -13.18
CA ALA A 85 1.03 11.31 -12.56
C ALA A 85 1.14 11.45 -11.04
N GLU A 86 1.58 12.62 -10.54
CA GLU A 86 1.67 12.89 -9.10
C GLU A 86 0.29 12.81 -8.43
N ARG A 87 -0.71 13.49 -9.00
CA ARG A 87 -2.08 13.47 -8.48
C ARG A 87 -2.69 12.07 -8.48
N MET A 88 -2.47 11.31 -9.54
CA MET A 88 -2.92 9.91 -9.62
C MET A 88 -2.18 9.03 -8.60
N GLY A 89 -0.87 9.23 -8.44
CA GLY A 89 -0.05 8.52 -7.47
C GLY A 89 -0.57 8.67 -6.05
N LEU A 90 -0.82 9.91 -5.63
CA LEU A 90 -1.41 10.22 -4.32
C LEU A 90 -2.79 9.57 -4.13
N SER A 91 -3.67 9.67 -5.15
CA SER A 91 -5.00 9.07 -5.10
C SER A 91 -4.96 7.53 -4.98
N VAL A 92 -4.03 6.88 -5.68
CA VAL A 92 -3.85 5.41 -5.60
C VAL A 92 -3.28 5.01 -4.24
N GLN A 93 -2.30 5.74 -3.71
CA GLN A 93 -1.75 5.47 -2.39
C GLN A 93 -2.81 5.62 -1.29
N GLU A 94 -3.60 6.70 -1.33
CA GLU A 94 -4.72 6.92 -0.40
C GLU A 94 -5.74 5.78 -0.50
N GLU A 95 -6.06 5.32 -1.71
CA GLU A 95 -6.98 4.21 -1.93
C GLU A 95 -6.42 2.90 -1.36
N ILE A 96 -5.14 2.58 -1.60
CA ILE A 96 -4.49 1.38 -1.06
C ILE A 96 -4.52 1.40 0.47
N LEU A 97 -4.16 2.54 1.09
CA LEU A 97 -4.21 2.70 2.55
C LEU A 97 -5.62 2.51 3.08
N THR A 98 -6.61 3.16 2.45
CA THR A 98 -8.01 3.09 2.86
C THR A 98 -8.56 1.67 2.75
N LEU A 99 -8.26 0.95 1.67
CA LEU A 99 -8.72 -0.43 1.47
C LEU A 99 -8.05 -1.41 2.42
N THR A 100 -6.75 -1.22 2.71
CA THR A 100 -6.01 -2.08 3.63
C THR A 100 -6.45 -1.86 5.09
N SER A 101 -6.59 -0.60 5.52
CA SER A 101 -7.03 -0.27 6.89
C SER A 101 -8.52 -0.47 7.11
N GLY A 102 -9.32 -0.52 6.05
CA GLY A 102 -10.78 -0.70 6.10
C GLY A 102 -11.22 -2.14 6.39
N VAL A 103 -10.33 -3.13 6.22
CA VAL A 103 -10.67 -4.53 6.54
C VAL A 103 -10.82 -4.69 8.06
N PRO A 104 -11.94 -5.24 8.55
CA PRO A 104 -12.25 -5.27 9.99
C PRO A 104 -11.31 -6.14 10.84
N THR A 105 -10.73 -7.18 10.28
CA THR A 105 -9.82 -8.10 10.99
C THR A 105 -8.36 -7.84 10.63
N ILE A 106 -7.42 -8.36 11.42
CA ILE A 106 -5.99 -8.29 11.12
C ILE A 106 -5.45 -9.55 10.43
N GLU A 107 -6.30 -10.54 10.17
CA GLU A 107 -5.92 -11.83 9.58
C GLU A 107 -5.18 -11.70 8.25
N HIS A 108 -5.58 -10.75 7.42
CA HIS A 108 -4.98 -10.50 6.11
C HIS A 108 -3.53 -10.01 6.23
N LEU A 109 -3.20 -9.24 7.28
CA LEU A 109 -1.86 -8.72 7.52
C LEU A 109 -0.88 -9.79 8.07
N GLU A 110 -1.39 -10.95 8.46
CA GLU A 110 -0.58 -12.09 8.89
C GLU A 110 -0.40 -13.15 7.79
N ARG A 111 -1.06 -12.99 6.64
CA ARG A 111 -0.96 -13.91 5.50
C ARG A 111 0.16 -13.48 4.54
N PRO A 112 1.25 -14.27 4.41
CA PRO A 112 2.36 -13.91 3.50
C PRO A 112 1.88 -13.63 2.08
N ALA A 113 0.97 -14.45 1.55
CA ALA A 113 0.42 -14.29 0.21
C ALA A 113 -0.35 -12.97 -0.01
N TYR A 114 -0.95 -12.39 1.05
CA TYR A 114 -1.58 -11.08 0.98
C TYR A 114 -0.52 -9.98 1.00
N LEU A 115 0.44 -10.08 1.92
CA LEU A 115 1.53 -9.10 2.06
C LEU A 115 2.38 -9.02 0.78
N ASP A 116 2.70 -10.16 0.16
CA ASP A 116 3.42 -10.20 -1.11
C ASP A 116 2.66 -9.49 -2.23
N LYS A 117 1.34 -9.71 -2.34
CA LYS A 117 0.51 -9.02 -3.33
C LYS A 117 0.39 -7.53 -3.05
N LEU A 118 0.30 -7.15 -1.77
CA LEU A 118 0.23 -5.75 -1.35
C LEU A 118 1.56 -5.03 -1.61
N ALA A 119 2.69 -5.64 -1.26
CA ALA A 119 4.03 -5.11 -1.54
C ALA A 119 4.22 -4.91 -3.05
N THR A 120 3.93 -5.95 -3.85
CA THR A 120 4.00 -5.86 -5.31
C THR A 120 3.09 -4.75 -5.87
N LEU A 121 1.86 -4.58 -5.32
CA LEU A 121 0.96 -3.50 -5.74
C LEU A 121 1.54 -2.12 -5.41
N ARG A 122 2.16 -1.96 -4.24
CA ARG A 122 2.82 -0.69 -3.84
C ARG A 122 3.97 -0.35 -4.76
N ASP A 123 4.84 -1.31 -5.06
CA ASP A 123 6.00 -1.13 -5.94
C ASP A 123 5.55 -0.82 -7.38
N GLU A 124 4.52 -1.51 -7.85
CA GLU A 124 3.98 -1.32 -9.20
C GLU A 124 2.94 -0.18 -9.28
N SER A 125 2.59 0.49 -8.19
CA SER A 125 1.62 1.59 -8.20
C SER A 125 2.00 2.69 -9.20
N ARG A 126 3.30 2.93 -9.37
CA ARG A 126 3.84 3.84 -10.39
C ARG A 126 3.47 3.45 -11.82
N GLN A 127 3.31 2.16 -12.12
CA GLN A 127 2.96 1.68 -13.45
C GLN A 127 1.51 2.00 -13.83
N LEU A 128 0.62 2.26 -12.85
CA LEU A 128 -0.76 2.62 -13.11
C LEU A 128 -0.91 3.94 -13.86
N TYR A 129 -0.22 4.98 -13.41
CA TYR A 129 -0.29 6.27 -14.10
C TYR A 129 0.58 6.29 -15.37
N PHE A 130 1.74 5.62 -15.39
CA PHE A 130 2.51 5.44 -16.62
C PHE A 130 1.73 4.71 -17.70
N ALA A 131 0.86 3.76 -17.34
CA ALA A 131 0.04 3.04 -18.31
C ALA A 131 -1.04 3.92 -18.95
N VAL A 132 -1.60 4.87 -18.22
CA VAL A 132 -2.57 5.83 -18.78
C VAL A 132 -1.90 6.70 -19.84
N TRP A 133 -0.73 7.21 -19.52
CA TRP A 133 0.06 7.98 -20.47
C TRP A 133 0.54 7.11 -21.65
N ALA A 134 1.07 5.92 -21.40
CA ALA A 134 1.49 4.99 -22.43
C ALA A 134 0.34 4.63 -23.39
N LEU A 135 -0.90 4.52 -22.88
CA LEU A 135 -2.08 4.28 -23.72
C LEU A 135 -2.34 5.44 -24.69
N ALA A 136 -2.20 6.68 -24.22
CA ALA A 136 -2.36 7.87 -25.05
C ALA A 136 -1.25 7.94 -26.11
N LEU A 137 0.01 7.64 -25.72
CA LEU A 137 1.14 7.56 -26.66
C LEU A 137 1.02 6.40 -27.66
N VAL A 138 0.45 5.26 -27.26
CA VAL A 138 0.13 4.17 -28.20
C VAL A 138 -0.80 4.66 -29.30
N ALA A 139 -1.85 5.41 -28.92
CA ALA A 139 -2.78 5.99 -29.89
C ALA A 139 -2.09 7.03 -30.78
N GLU A 140 -1.26 7.91 -30.22
CA GLU A 140 -0.51 8.90 -30.97
C GLU A 140 0.44 8.25 -31.99
N HIS A 141 1.27 7.31 -31.56
CA HIS A 141 2.21 6.63 -32.44
C HIS A 141 1.50 5.79 -33.51
N ALA A 142 0.35 5.20 -33.19
CA ALA A 142 -0.47 4.49 -34.18
C ALA A 142 -0.98 5.46 -35.28
N VAL A 143 -1.44 6.66 -34.87
CA VAL A 143 -1.87 7.72 -35.83
C VAL A 143 -0.69 8.20 -36.69
N GLN A 144 0.47 8.45 -36.05
CA GLN A 144 1.67 8.89 -36.77
C GLN A 144 2.17 7.85 -37.79
N ILE A 145 2.18 6.57 -37.41
CA ILE A 145 2.51 5.46 -38.29
C ILE A 145 1.49 5.38 -39.45
N GLY A 146 0.18 5.44 -39.13
CA GLY A 146 -0.87 5.41 -40.12
C GLY A 146 -0.77 6.54 -41.13
N LEU A 147 -0.54 7.78 -40.67
CA LEU A 147 -0.33 8.95 -41.52
C LEU A 147 0.91 8.77 -42.39
N GLY A 148 2.03 8.30 -41.84
CA GLY A 148 3.25 8.02 -42.59
C GLY A 148 3.04 6.96 -43.69
N VAL A 149 2.30 5.88 -43.40
CA VAL A 149 1.92 4.86 -44.39
C VAL A 149 1.13 5.50 -45.53
N VAL A 150 0.13 6.33 -45.25
CA VAL A 150 -0.68 7.02 -46.26
C VAL A 150 0.18 7.94 -47.13
N LEU A 151 1.07 8.74 -46.52
CA LEU A 151 1.93 9.66 -47.22
C LEU A 151 2.91 8.93 -48.15
N ILE A 152 3.52 7.83 -47.74
CA ILE A 152 4.44 7.04 -48.54
C ILE A 152 3.70 6.26 -49.63
N ALA A 153 2.49 5.74 -49.32
CA ALA A 153 1.66 5.05 -50.32
C ALA A 153 1.22 5.98 -51.47
N ALA A 154 1.03 7.26 -51.18
CA ALA A 154 0.73 8.28 -52.20
C ALA A 154 1.92 8.54 -53.15
N VAL A 155 3.16 8.25 -52.73
CA VAL A 155 4.32 8.31 -53.63
C VAL A 155 4.36 7.08 -54.53
N HIS A 156 4.42 5.88 -53.94
CA HIS A 156 4.38 4.64 -54.70
C HIS A 156 4.15 3.42 -53.80
N PRO A 157 3.24 2.48 -54.15
CA PRO A 157 2.93 1.30 -53.32
C PRO A 157 4.13 0.41 -53.00
N LEU A 158 5.07 0.26 -53.94
CA LEU A 158 6.29 -0.54 -53.77
C LEU A 158 7.18 0.02 -52.64
N VAL A 159 7.29 1.35 -52.51
CA VAL A 159 8.06 2.01 -51.44
C VAL A 159 7.47 1.71 -50.09
N THR A 160 6.12 1.73 -49.99
CA THR A 160 5.40 1.35 -48.80
C THR A 160 5.64 -0.11 -48.42
N LEU A 161 5.64 -1.00 -49.39
CA LEU A 161 5.88 -2.43 -49.18
C LEU A 161 7.33 -2.70 -48.72
N LEU A 162 8.31 -2.01 -49.27
CA LEU A 162 9.72 -2.13 -48.85
C LEU A 162 9.93 -1.68 -47.41
N LEU A 163 9.37 -0.52 -47.03
CA LEU A 163 9.45 0.00 -45.66
C LEU A 163 8.64 -0.85 -44.66
N GLY A 164 7.38 -1.17 -44.98
CA GLY A 164 6.52 -1.98 -44.12
C GLY A 164 7.07 -3.40 -43.94
N GLY A 165 7.57 -4.01 -45.01
CA GLY A 165 8.22 -5.32 -44.98
C GLY A 165 9.50 -5.36 -44.15
N ALA A 166 10.20 -4.24 -44.01
CA ALA A 166 11.38 -4.11 -43.15
C ALA A 166 11.08 -3.81 -41.68
N VAL A 167 9.99 -3.11 -41.42
CA VAL A 167 9.56 -2.78 -40.05
C VAL A 167 9.08 -4.03 -39.30
N LEU A 168 8.31 -4.90 -39.92
CA LEU A 168 7.72 -6.07 -39.29
C LEU A 168 8.75 -7.04 -38.68
N PRO A 169 9.80 -7.48 -39.38
CA PRO A 169 10.87 -8.29 -38.80
C PRO A 169 11.58 -7.59 -37.65
N SER A 170 11.84 -6.28 -37.78
CA SER A 170 12.46 -5.48 -36.71
C SER A 170 11.63 -5.50 -35.43
N LEU A 171 10.30 -5.36 -35.50
CA LEU A 171 9.40 -5.42 -34.35
C LEU A 171 9.35 -6.83 -33.74
N LEU A 172 9.29 -7.88 -34.54
CA LEU A 172 9.29 -9.26 -34.08
C LEU A 172 10.57 -9.61 -33.33
N VAL A 173 11.71 -9.15 -33.83
CA VAL A 173 13.02 -9.36 -33.17
C VAL A 173 13.09 -8.61 -31.84
N ARG A 174 12.63 -7.37 -31.79
CA ARG A 174 12.55 -6.59 -30.55
C ARG A 174 11.64 -7.25 -29.51
N GLY A 175 10.48 -7.78 -29.93
CA GLY A 175 9.59 -8.52 -29.04
C GLY A 175 10.22 -9.81 -28.50
N ARG A 176 11.07 -10.50 -29.29
CA ARG A 176 11.86 -11.65 -28.79
C ARG A 176 12.95 -11.19 -27.82
N ALA A 177 13.65 -10.11 -28.14
CA ALA A 177 14.69 -9.54 -27.28
C ALA A 177 14.14 -9.15 -25.90
N ALA A 178 12.98 -8.49 -25.85
CA ALA A 178 12.31 -8.14 -24.60
C ALA A 178 11.97 -9.38 -23.77
N ARG A 179 11.38 -10.42 -24.39
CA ARG A 179 11.05 -11.67 -23.68
C ARG A 179 12.26 -12.38 -23.08
N HIS A 180 13.44 -12.30 -23.71
CA HIS A 180 14.67 -12.85 -23.14
C HIS A 180 15.11 -12.13 -21.87
N VAL A 181 14.94 -10.80 -21.81
CA VAL A 181 15.23 -10.01 -20.61
C VAL A 181 14.22 -10.28 -19.51
N ASP A 182 12.93 -10.34 -19.87
CA ASP A 182 11.85 -10.62 -18.92
C ASP A 182 12.03 -12.01 -18.26
N ALA A 183 12.30 -13.04 -19.07
CA ALA A 183 12.56 -14.40 -18.58
C ALA A 183 13.81 -14.47 -17.68
N ALA A 184 14.86 -13.71 -17.98
CA ALA A 184 16.04 -13.63 -17.12
C ALA A 184 15.72 -12.91 -15.79
N THR A 185 14.90 -11.86 -15.82
CA THR A 185 14.46 -11.13 -14.63
C THR A 185 13.60 -12.02 -13.73
N GLU A 186 12.66 -12.77 -14.30
CA GLU A 186 11.85 -13.74 -13.56
C GLU A 186 12.72 -14.86 -12.97
N GLY A 187 13.66 -15.40 -13.75
CA GLY A 187 14.54 -16.47 -13.30
C GLY A 187 15.54 -16.06 -12.21
N THR A 188 15.82 -14.78 -12.05
CA THR A 188 16.72 -14.26 -10.99
C THR A 188 15.98 -13.61 -9.82
N ALA A 189 14.66 -13.57 -9.83
CA ALA A 189 13.85 -12.84 -8.85
C ALA A 189 14.03 -13.33 -7.40
N GLU A 190 14.20 -14.63 -7.19
CA GLU A 190 14.45 -15.19 -5.85
C GLU A 190 15.82 -14.78 -5.32
N THR A 191 16.87 -14.90 -6.15
CA THR A 191 18.23 -14.50 -5.80
C THR A 191 18.31 -13.00 -5.52
N ALA A 192 17.61 -12.18 -6.32
CA ALA A 192 17.55 -10.74 -6.12
C ALA A 192 16.85 -10.36 -4.80
N ARG A 193 15.78 -11.06 -4.40
CA ARG A 193 15.14 -10.84 -3.09
C ARG A 193 16.05 -11.21 -1.93
N LEU A 194 16.82 -12.30 -2.06
CA LEU A 194 17.79 -12.68 -1.03
C LEU A 194 18.91 -11.64 -0.90
N GLU A 195 19.43 -11.16 -2.03
CA GLU A 195 20.43 -10.08 -2.05
C GLU A 195 19.90 -8.82 -1.35
N GLN A 196 18.71 -8.37 -1.71
CA GLN A 196 18.07 -7.22 -1.09
C GLN A 196 17.91 -7.40 0.42
N HIS A 197 17.46 -8.57 0.87
CA HIS A 197 17.32 -8.86 2.30
C HIS A 197 18.68 -8.81 3.04
N LEU A 198 19.74 -9.33 2.43
CA LEU A 198 21.10 -9.24 3.01
C LEU A 198 21.57 -7.79 3.10
N SER A 199 21.40 -7.01 2.03
CA SER A 199 21.77 -5.59 1.98
C SER A 199 20.97 -4.75 2.99
N GLU A 200 19.67 -4.95 3.08
CA GLU A 200 18.81 -4.31 4.09
C GLU A 200 19.24 -4.67 5.51
N SER A 201 19.61 -5.94 5.74
CA SER A 201 20.08 -6.39 7.06
C SER A 201 21.34 -5.65 7.52
N VAL A 202 22.26 -5.32 6.63
CA VAL A 202 23.49 -4.58 6.96
C VAL A 202 23.22 -3.09 7.19
N THR A 203 22.25 -2.51 6.50
CA THR A 203 21.98 -1.06 6.52
C THR A 203 20.94 -0.63 7.56
N THR A 204 20.18 -1.58 8.13
CA THR A 204 19.08 -1.27 9.05
C THR A 204 19.60 -1.12 10.49
N PRO A 205 19.21 -0.07 11.24
CA PRO A 205 19.61 0.13 12.64
C PRO A 205 19.21 -1.02 13.58
N ARG A 206 18.13 -1.73 13.25
CA ARG A 206 17.57 -2.85 14.04
C ARG A 206 18.56 -4.00 14.20
N THR A 207 19.29 -4.33 13.15
CA THR A 207 20.25 -5.44 13.07
C THR A 207 21.69 -5.01 13.37
N ALA A 208 21.96 -3.70 13.40
CA ALA A 208 23.31 -3.14 13.53
C ALA A 208 24.06 -3.63 14.79
N LYS A 209 23.36 -3.83 15.90
CA LYS A 209 23.97 -4.31 17.17
C LYS A 209 24.50 -5.73 17.02
N GLU A 210 23.66 -6.65 16.54
CA GLU A 210 23.97 -8.06 16.32
C GLU A 210 25.14 -8.22 15.34
N ILE A 211 25.07 -7.51 14.21
CA ILE A 211 26.09 -7.56 13.16
C ILE A 211 27.45 -7.05 13.68
N ARG A 212 27.45 -5.99 14.49
CA ARG A 212 28.69 -5.46 15.06
C ARG A 212 29.28 -6.35 16.15
N LEU A 213 28.46 -6.92 17.01
CA LEU A 213 28.88 -7.84 18.06
C LEU A 213 29.42 -9.15 17.48
N SER A 214 28.73 -9.70 16.48
CA SER A 214 29.17 -10.93 15.79
C SER A 214 30.29 -10.71 14.76
N ARG A 215 30.62 -9.44 14.44
CA ARG A 215 31.55 -9.06 13.36
C ARG A 215 31.13 -9.65 12.01
N ALA A 216 29.82 -9.83 11.78
CA ALA A 216 29.29 -10.52 10.62
C ALA A 216 29.23 -9.65 9.36
N ALA A 217 29.46 -8.33 9.44
CA ALA A 217 29.34 -7.42 8.31
C ALA A 217 30.13 -7.88 7.07
N PRO A 218 31.43 -8.22 7.14
CA PRO A 218 32.16 -8.65 5.95
C PRO A 218 31.62 -9.93 5.31
N ALA A 219 31.10 -10.86 6.13
CA ALA A 219 30.54 -12.09 5.63
C ALA A 219 29.20 -11.85 4.91
N LEU A 220 28.32 -11.00 5.49
CA LEU A 220 27.04 -10.63 4.89
C LEU A 220 27.24 -9.83 3.60
N GLU A 221 28.19 -8.88 3.59
CA GLU A 221 28.57 -8.13 2.40
C GLU A 221 29.08 -9.06 1.27
N ALA A 222 29.94 -10.02 1.61
CA ALA A 222 30.44 -11.01 0.65
C ALA A 222 29.31 -11.87 0.08
N MET A 223 28.36 -12.32 0.93
CA MET A 223 27.19 -13.06 0.49
C MET A 223 26.27 -12.21 -0.42
N ALA A 224 26.03 -10.96 -0.07
CA ALA A 224 25.23 -10.04 -0.88
C ALA A 224 25.91 -9.78 -2.23
N ALA A 225 27.22 -9.51 -2.24
CA ALA A 225 28.00 -9.32 -3.46
C ALA A 225 27.97 -10.54 -4.38
N GLN A 226 28.12 -11.75 -3.83
CA GLN A 226 28.01 -12.99 -4.61
C GLN A 226 26.62 -13.11 -5.27
N ARG A 227 25.54 -12.86 -4.52
CA ARG A 227 24.18 -12.92 -5.07
C ARG A 227 23.93 -11.85 -6.12
N TRP A 228 24.44 -10.65 -5.89
CA TRP A 228 24.41 -9.57 -6.88
C TRP A 228 25.15 -9.94 -8.16
N GLU A 229 26.30 -10.58 -8.06
CA GLU A 229 27.08 -11.04 -9.22
C GLU A 229 26.33 -12.11 -10.02
N GLU A 230 25.68 -13.08 -9.36
CA GLU A 230 24.82 -14.08 -10.00
C GLU A 230 23.67 -13.43 -10.78
N VAL A 231 22.94 -12.49 -10.15
CA VAL A 231 21.82 -11.73 -10.76
C VAL A 231 22.33 -10.89 -11.93
N SER A 232 23.40 -10.12 -11.69
CA SER A 232 23.97 -9.21 -12.67
C SER A 232 24.51 -9.96 -13.90
N ALA A 233 25.21 -11.07 -13.70
CA ALA A 233 25.71 -11.91 -14.80
C ALA A 233 24.58 -12.51 -15.63
N GLY A 234 23.48 -12.94 -14.98
CA GLY A 234 22.27 -13.44 -15.65
C GLY A 234 21.63 -12.37 -16.54
N LEU A 235 21.35 -11.22 -15.96
CA LEU A 235 20.73 -10.09 -16.64
C LEU A 235 21.64 -9.50 -17.73
N SER A 236 22.96 -9.40 -17.49
CA SER A 236 23.92 -8.88 -18.47
C SER A 236 23.96 -9.75 -19.71
N ARG A 237 24.05 -11.08 -19.56
CA ARG A 237 24.01 -12.01 -20.71
C ARG A 237 22.69 -11.87 -21.51
N ALA A 238 21.56 -11.75 -20.83
CA ALA A 238 20.26 -11.56 -21.49
C ALA A 238 20.21 -10.22 -22.23
N ARG A 239 20.70 -9.13 -21.60
CA ARG A 239 20.75 -7.79 -22.22
C ARG A 239 21.68 -7.75 -23.43
N VAL A 240 22.86 -8.38 -23.36
CA VAL A 240 23.78 -8.46 -24.51
C VAL A 240 23.12 -9.23 -25.66
N ARG A 241 22.48 -10.37 -25.40
CA ARG A 241 21.75 -11.13 -26.43
C ARG A 241 20.60 -10.29 -27.02
N ALA A 242 19.84 -9.59 -26.18
CA ALA A 242 18.78 -8.71 -26.62
C ALA A 242 19.31 -7.54 -27.47
N ALA A 243 20.46 -6.97 -27.12
CA ALA A 243 21.11 -5.92 -27.89
C ALA A 243 21.56 -6.43 -29.26
N LEU A 244 22.19 -7.61 -29.36
CA LEU A 244 22.60 -8.23 -30.61
C LEU A 244 21.40 -8.53 -31.53
N LEU A 245 20.31 -9.08 -30.95
CA LEU A 245 19.07 -9.29 -31.71
C LEU A 245 18.50 -7.97 -32.21
N THR A 246 18.45 -6.94 -31.38
CA THR A 246 17.94 -5.62 -31.73
C THR A 246 18.81 -4.97 -32.84
N PHE A 247 20.12 -5.13 -32.74
CA PHE A 247 21.06 -4.66 -33.79
C PHE A 247 20.80 -5.36 -35.12
N ALA A 248 20.64 -6.68 -35.13
CA ALA A 248 20.31 -7.44 -36.36
C ALA A 248 18.95 -7.00 -36.92
N GLY A 249 17.92 -6.80 -36.08
CA GLY A 249 16.63 -6.27 -36.52
C GLY A 249 16.72 -4.85 -37.08
N SER A 250 17.60 -4.01 -36.53
CA SER A 250 17.85 -2.66 -37.05
C SER A 250 18.56 -2.71 -38.41
N GLY A 251 19.44 -3.69 -38.64
CA GLY A 251 20.07 -3.94 -39.93
C GLY A 251 19.06 -4.29 -41.03
N THR A 252 18.06 -5.13 -40.73
CA THR A 252 16.99 -5.45 -41.72
C THR A 252 16.16 -4.21 -42.05
N PHE A 253 15.86 -3.37 -41.07
CA PHE A 253 15.18 -2.10 -41.32
C PHE A 253 16.01 -1.16 -42.16
N LEU A 254 17.30 -0.98 -41.86
CA LEU A 254 18.20 -0.12 -42.59
C LEU A 254 18.29 -0.55 -44.06
N ALA A 255 18.41 -1.84 -44.34
CA ALA A 255 18.43 -2.37 -45.71
C ALA A 255 17.13 -2.04 -46.47
N GLY A 256 15.95 -2.23 -45.84
CA GLY A 256 14.68 -1.87 -46.43
C GLY A 256 14.51 -0.36 -46.64
N TYR A 257 14.98 0.46 -45.72
CA TYR A 257 14.94 1.91 -45.82
C TYR A 257 15.83 2.43 -46.94
N VAL A 258 17.06 1.94 -47.06
CA VAL A 258 17.97 2.29 -48.16
C VAL A 258 17.39 1.83 -49.49
N SER A 259 16.78 0.64 -49.55
CA SER A 259 16.10 0.14 -50.75
C SER A 259 14.91 1.01 -51.14
N ALA A 260 14.12 1.46 -50.17
CA ALA A 260 12.98 2.37 -50.40
C ALA A 260 13.44 3.73 -50.94
N LEU A 261 14.51 4.31 -50.36
CA LEU A 261 15.12 5.55 -50.87
C LEU A 261 15.68 5.38 -52.27
N GLY A 262 16.45 4.31 -52.53
CA GLY A 262 16.99 4.01 -53.85
C GLY A 262 15.87 3.83 -54.89
N CYS A 263 14.80 3.12 -54.54
CA CYS A 263 13.63 2.97 -55.40
C CYS A 263 12.96 4.32 -55.70
N THR A 264 12.78 5.18 -54.70
CA THR A 264 12.17 6.50 -54.89
C THR A 264 13.06 7.41 -55.75
N ALA A 265 14.37 7.41 -55.53
CA ALA A 265 15.34 8.15 -56.36
C ALA A 265 15.34 7.65 -57.80
N TRP A 266 15.28 6.34 -58.04
CA TRP A 266 15.16 5.76 -59.36
C TRP A 266 13.85 6.15 -60.06
N LEU A 267 12.72 6.15 -59.35
CA LEU A 267 11.44 6.65 -59.89
C LEU A 267 11.50 8.15 -60.22
N ALA A 268 12.17 8.95 -59.40
CA ALA A 268 12.39 10.38 -59.65
C ALA A 268 13.24 10.61 -60.93
N ALA A 269 14.30 9.82 -61.11
CA ALA A 269 15.12 9.88 -62.36
C ALA A 269 14.33 9.51 -63.61
N GLN A 270 13.26 8.72 -63.50
CA GLN A 270 12.34 8.40 -64.60
C GLN A 270 11.19 9.42 -64.77
N GLY A 271 11.14 10.48 -63.98
CA GLY A 271 10.05 11.46 -64.01
C GLY A 271 8.70 10.95 -63.41
N ARG A 272 8.71 9.80 -62.68
CA ARG A 272 7.53 9.19 -62.08
C ARG A 272 7.36 9.56 -60.61
N ALA A 273 8.34 10.23 -60.00
CA ALA A 273 8.32 10.82 -58.66
C ALA A 273 9.06 12.17 -58.70
N THR A 274 8.90 13.00 -57.68
CA THR A 274 9.56 14.30 -57.56
C THR A 274 10.80 14.22 -56.67
N ALA A 275 11.67 15.24 -56.70
CA ALA A 275 12.77 15.37 -55.73
C ALA A 275 12.23 15.51 -54.30
N GLY A 276 11.09 16.17 -54.12
CA GLY A 276 10.39 16.28 -52.84
C GLY A 276 9.87 14.94 -52.32
N ASP A 277 9.49 13.99 -53.19
CA ASP A 277 9.10 12.64 -52.79
C ASP A 277 10.26 11.87 -52.16
N VAL A 278 11.49 12.06 -52.65
CA VAL A 278 12.70 11.47 -52.05
C VAL A 278 12.91 12.03 -50.63
N VAL A 279 12.75 13.35 -50.46
CA VAL A 279 12.88 14.00 -49.16
C VAL A 279 11.76 13.55 -48.20
N LEU A 280 10.53 13.38 -48.69
CA LEU A 280 9.42 12.86 -47.91
C LEU A 280 9.72 11.45 -47.41
N VAL A 281 10.13 10.53 -48.27
CA VAL A 281 10.48 9.14 -47.91
C VAL A 281 11.67 9.10 -46.94
N ALA A 282 12.67 9.97 -47.14
CA ALA A 282 13.80 10.09 -46.23
C ALA A 282 13.36 10.50 -44.82
N THR A 283 12.53 11.53 -44.72
CA THR A 283 12.08 12.08 -43.43
C THR A 283 11.12 11.14 -42.70
N VAL A 284 10.07 10.68 -43.40
CA VAL A 284 9.06 9.80 -42.81
C VAL A 284 9.62 8.41 -42.51
N GLY A 285 10.52 7.89 -43.34
CA GLY A 285 11.14 6.59 -43.15
C GLY A 285 11.97 6.50 -41.88
N VAL A 286 12.76 7.53 -41.55
CA VAL A 286 13.50 7.59 -40.26
C VAL A 286 12.54 7.65 -39.08
N GLN A 287 11.45 8.42 -39.20
CA GLN A 287 10.43 8.50 -38.15
C GLN A 287 9.76 7.15 -37.91
N PHE A 288 9.54 6.34 -38.94
CA PHE A 288 8.86 5.03 -38.83
C PHE A 288 9.52 4.10 -37.83
N VAL A 289 10.85 3.92 -37.86
CA VAL A 289 11.54 3.02 -36.92
C VAL A 289 11.49 3.56 -35.50
N THR A 290 11.57 4.87 -35.34
CA THR A 290 11.51 5.53 -34.04
C THR A 290 10.13 5.35 -33.44
N GLN A 291 9.08 5.62 -34.19
CA GLN A 291 7.69 5.48 -33.73
C GLN A 291 7.31 4.03 -33.46
N ALA A 292 7.72 3.09 -34.32
CA ALA A 292 7.50 1.67 -34.11
C ALA A 292 8.18 1.15 -32.81
N SER A 293 9.39 1.65 -32.53
CA SER A 293 10.12 1.30 -31.32
C SER A 293 9.46 1.85 -30.06
N ARG A 294 9.01 3.11 -30.10
CA ARG A 294 8.26 3.76 -29.02
C ARG A 294 6.91 3.06 -28.79
N LEU A 295 6.19 2.75 -29.87
CA LEU A 295 4.94 2.01 -29.80
C LEU A 295 5.11 0.67 -29.07
N ALA A 296 6.13 -0.12 -29.43
CA ALA A 296 6.41 -1.39 -28.77
C ALA A 296 6.73 -1.22 -27.27
N PHE A 297 7.49 -0.19 -26.91
CA PHE A 297 7.80 0.15 -25.52
C PHE A 297 6.52 0.52 -24.74
N HIS A 298 5.69 1.39 -25.29
CA HIS A 298 4.46 1.84 -24.61
C HIS A 298 3.40 0.74 -24.52
N VAL A 299 3.31 -0.17 -25.49
CA VAL A 299 2.46 -1.37 -25.38
C VAL A 299 2.91 -2.24 -24.20
N GLY A 300 4.22 -2.41 -23.99
CA GLY A 300 4.76 -3.07 -22.80
C GLY A 300 4.37 -2.38 -21.50
N SER A 301 4.47 -1.05 -21.45
CA SER A 301 4.07 -0.24 -20.29
C SER A 301 2.56 -0.33 -20.01
N VAL A 302 1.72 -0.33 -21.03
CA VAL A 302 0.26 -0.58 -20.88
C VAL A 302 0.00 -1.97 -20.29
N ALA A 303 0.70 -3.00 -20.78
CA ALA A 303 0.55 -4.35 -20.26
C ALA A 303 0.95 -4.45 -18.77
N ALA A 304 2.04 -3.78 -18.37
CA ALA A 304 2.46 -3.69 -16.97
C ALA A 304 1.40 -2.98 -16.10
N GLY A 305 0.89 -1.84 -16.54
CA GLY A 305 -0.17 -1.12 -15.82
C GLY A 305 -1.49 -1.90 -15.74
N LEU A 306 -1.83 -2.70 -16.75
CA LEU A 306 -3.00 -3.59 -16.68
C LEU A 306 -2.82 -4.67 -15.61
N ARG A 307 -1.60 -5.20 -15.41
CA ARG A 307 -1.30 -6.14 -14.30
C ARG A 307 -1.46 -5.45 -12.94
N ALA A 308 -0.91 -4.25 -12.78
CA ALA A 308 -1.07 -3.45 -11.56
C ALA A 308 -2.55 -3.10 -11.28
N ALA A 309 -3.33 -2.74 -12.32
CA ALA A 309 -4.76 -2.48 -12.20
C ALA A 309 -5.57 -3.75 -11.81
N ALA A 310 -5.16 -4.92 -12.28
CA ALA A 310 -5.76 -6.19 -11.85
C ALA A 310 -5.52 -6.46 -10.37
N ARG A 311 -4.31 -6.15 -9.84
CA ARG A 311 -4.00 -6.25 -8.41
C ARG A 311 -4.80 -5.25 -7.57
N LEU A 312 -4.94 -4.01 -8.03
CA LEU A 312 -5.80 -3.03 -7.36
C LEU A 312 -7.28 -3.49 -7.34
N THR A 313 -7.75 -4.05 -8.44
CA THR A 313 -9.10 -4.63 -8.52
C THR A 313 -9.27 -5.81 -7.55
N TRP A 314 -8.23 -6.66 -7.43
CA TRP A 314 -8.22 -7.73 -6.43
C TRP A 314 -8.28 -7.16 -5.01
N LEU A 315 -7.51 -6.11 -4.66
CA LEU A 315 -7.56 -5.48 -3.34
C LEU A 315 -8.94 -4.89 -3.03
N ARG A 316 -9.57 -4.24 -4.02
CA ARG A 316 -10.95 -3.75 -3.92
C ARG A 316 -11.95 -4.88 -3.66
N ALA A 317 -11.82 -5.99 -4.38
CA ALA A 317 -12.68 -7.15 -4.19
C ALA A 317 -12.45 -7.79 -2.82
N TYR A 318 -11.20 -7.92 -2.40
CA TYR A 318 -10.85 -8.44 -1.08
C TYR A 318 -11.45 -7.59 0.04
N ALA A 319 -11.30 -6.27 0.00
CA ALA A 319 -11.88 -5.37 0.98
C ALA A 319 -13.43 -5.48 1.01
N ARG A 320 -14.09 -5.54 -0.15
CA ARG A 320 -15.55 -5.69 -0.23
C ARG A 320 -16.06 -7.01 0.37
N THR A 321 -15.33 -8.10 0.21
CA THR A 321 -15.75 -9.42 0.76
C THR A 321 -15.58 -9.51 2.27
N HIS A 322 -14.73 -8.65 2.86
CA HIS A 322 -14.43 -8.68 4.29
C HIS A 322 -15.01 -7.49 5.05
N ASP A 323 -15.62 -6.54 4.37
CA ASP A 323 -16.26 -5.37 4.98
C ASP A 323 -17.74 -5.31 4.60
N SER A 324 -18.59 -5.67 5.56
CA SER A 324 -20.04 -5.54 5.41
C SER A 324 -20.49 -4.09 5.17
N ALA A 325 -19.75 -3.10 5.67
CA ALA A 325 -20.04 -1.69 5.47
C ALA A 325 -19.69 -1.17 4.07
N LEU A 326 -18.72 -1.80 3.36
CA LEU A 326 -18.38 -1.48 1.98
C LEU A 326 -19.21 -2.27 0.97
N ALA A 327 -19.76 -3.41 1.35
CA ALA A 327 -20.60 -4.24 0.47
C ALA A 327 -21.95 -3.57 0.12
N GLU A 328 -22.51 -2.77 1.02
CA GLU A 328 -23.79 -2.07 0.85
C GLU A 328 -23.64 -0.69 0.17
N SER A 329 -22.46 -0.05 0.24
CA SER A 329 -22.18 1.18 -0.48
C SER A 329 -21.66 0.86 -1.88
N GLY A 330 -22.56 0.75 -2.87
CA GLY A 330 -22.17 0.51 -4.26
C GLY A 330 -21.05 1.42 -4.76
N ASP A 331 -20.63 1.27 -6.01
CA ASP A 331 -19.46 1.86 -6.73
C ASP A 331 -19.17 3.38 -6.50
N ASP A 332 -19.99 4.08 -5.71
CA ASP A 332 -19.91 5.53 -5.44
C ASP A 332 -19.11 5.95 -4.18
N ALA A 333 -18.69 5.00 -3.32
CA ALA A 333 -17.96 5.33 -2.09
C ALA A 333 -16.58 6.01 -2.34
N PRO A 334 -15.78 5.61 -3.35
CA PRO A 334 -14.54 6.32 -3.70
C PRO A 334 -14.79 7.74 -4.22
N ARG A 335 -15.93 7.99 -4.90
CA ARG A 335 -16.29 9.30 -5.45
C ARG A 335 -16.53 10.37 -4.39
N ALA A 336 -17.09 9.98 -3.27
CA ALA A 336 -17.36 10.91 -2.17
C ALA A 336 -16.10 11.29 -1.40
N ARG A 337 -15.12 10.38 -1.29
CA ARG A 337 -13.83 10.61 -0.60
C ARG A 337 -12.88 11.47 -1.42
N ALA A 338 -12.71 11.20 -2.72
CA ALA A 338 -11.88 12.00 -3.60
C ALA A 338 -12.35 13.46 -3.73
N ARG A 339 -13.68 13.72 -3.66
CA ARG A 339 -14.22 15.08 -3.64
C ARG A 339 -14.04 15.81 -2.29
N ALA A 340 -13.85 15.07 -1.19
CA ALA A 340 -13.57 15.66 0.11
C ALA A 340 -12.09 16.08 0.22
N ALA A 341 -11.15 15.24 -0.25
CA ALA A 341 -9.72 15.51 -0.21
C ALA A 341 -9.30 16.76 -1.02
N THR A 342 -9.90 16.96 -2.22
CA THR A 342 -9.63 18.15 -3.06
C THR A 342 -10.18 19.45 -2.49
N ARG A 343 -11.03 19.41 -1.45
CA ARG A 343 -11.61 20.61 -0.80
C ARG A 343 -11.00 20.95 0.57
N SER A 344 -10.14 20.13 1.12
CA SER A 344 -9.65 20.26 2.51
C SER A 344 -8.44 21.19 2.70
N HIS A 345 -7.94 21.87 1.67
CA HIS A 345 -6.97 22.94 1.84
C HIS A 345 -7.59 24.27 2.33
N GLY A 346 -8.83 24.24 2.80
CA GLY A 346 -9.50 25.40 3.36
C GLY A 346 -10.56 24.99 4.39
N ARG A 347 -10.23 25.10 5.66
CA ARG A 347 -11.13 25.22 6.83
C ARG A 347 -12.55 24.64 6.69
N ASP A 348 -12.79 23.42 7.15
CA ASP A 348 -14.11 23.06 7.68
C ASP A 348 -14.12 21.73 8.50
N HIS A 349 -13.60 21.73 9.71
CA HIS A 349 -13.68 20.57 10.65
C HIS A 349 -15.11 20.27 11.15
N GLY A 350 -16.06 21.16 10.92
CA GLY A 350 -17.46 21.00 11.37
C GLY A 350 -18.32 20.10 10.49
N ARG A 351 -18.01 19.99 9.18
CA ARG A 351 -18.80 19.22 8.22
C ARG A 351 -18.41 17.74 8.11
N GLU A 352 -17.19 17.37 8.51
CA GLU A 352 -16.73 15.97 8.52
C GLU A 352 -17.45 15.15 9.59
N ARG A 353 -17.66 15.72 10.78
CA ARG A 353 -18.41 15.05 11.88
C ARG A 353 -19.85 14.69 11.50
N GLY A 354 -20.50 15.49 10.67
CA GLY A 354 -21.87 15.21 10.19
C GLY A 354 -21.92 14.09 9.13
N ARG A 355 -20.86 13.91 8.35
CA ARG A 355 -20.77 12.88 7.30
C ARG A 355 -20.34 11.52 7.85
N GLU A 356 -19.49 11.46 8.86
CA GLU A 356 -19.17 10.22 9.58
C GLU A 356 -20.41 9.65 10.27
N ARG A 357 -21.19 10.48 10.97
CA ARG A 357 -22.47 10.05 11.57
C ARG A 357 -23.52 9.58 10.54
N GLY A 358 -23.52 10.13 9.34
CA GLY A 358 -24.39 9.70 8.25
C GLY A 358 -24.01 8.35 7.65
N ARG A 359 -22.70 8.04 7.60
CA ARG A 359 -22.17 6.74 7.15
C ARG A 359 -22.36 5.63 8.17
N GLU A 360 -22.28 5.97 9.44
CA GLU A 360 -22.49 5.02 10.56
C GLU A 360 -23.92 4.49 10.61
N ARG A 361 -24.90 5.29 10.18
CA ARG A 361 -26.31 4.87 10.08
C ARG A 361 -26.61 3.95 8.89
N ALA A 362 -25.74 3.93 7.88
CA ALA A 362 -25.94 3.11 6.68
C ALA A 362 -25.36 1.69 6.79
N ALA A 363 -24.49 1.41 7.78
CA ALA A 363 -24.00 0.07 8.04
C ALA A 363 -25.07 -0.70 8.84
N GLY A 364 -25.81 -1.55 8.17
CA GLY A 364 -26.73 -2.52 8.80
C GLY A 364 -25.97 -3.34 9.84
N GLY A 365 -26.57 -3.66 10.99
CA GLY A 365 -25.98 -4.43 12.06
C GLY A 365 -26.48 -3.96 13.43
N VAL A 366 -26.35 -4.83 14.45
CA VAL A 366 -26.77 -4.51 15.80
C VAL A 366 -25.76 -3.55 16.46
N GLU A 367 -26.27 -2.48 17.09
CA GLU A 367 -25.39 -1.57 17.86
C GLU A 367 -24.85 -2.29 19.10
N PRO A 368 -23.58 -2.07 19.45
CA PRO A 368 -23.07 -2.48 20.76
C PRO A 368 -23.89 -1.84 21.89
N PRO A 369 -24.10 -2.54 23.03
CA PRO A 369 -24.83 -1.97 24.14
C PRO A 369 -24.13 -0.70 24.68
N GLU A 370 -24.90 0.21 25.27
CA GLU A 370 -24.32 1.38 25.94
C GLU A 370 -23.65 0.97 27.28
N SER A 371 -24.20 -0.04 27.95
CA SER A 371 -23.65 -0.68 29.15
C SER A 371 -24.01 -2.16 29.14
N PHE A 372 -23.16 -3.01 29.71
CA PHE A 372 -23.50 -4.43 29.88
C PHE A 372 -24.53 -4.64 30.97
N ALA A 373 -25.53 -5.47 30.68
CA ALA A 373 -26.46 -6.00 31.64
C ALA A 373 -26.00 -7.36 32.20
N GLN A 374 -25.53 -8.25 31.34
CA GLN A 374 -25.04 -9.59 31.68
C GLN A 374 -23.53 -9.67 31.52
N GLY A 375 -22.99 -9.13 30.44
CA GLY A 375 -21.58 -9.16 30.09
C GLY A 375 -21.29 -9.91 28.82
N ILE A 376 -20.14 -10.60 28.75
CA ILE A 376 -19.67 -11.32 27.58
C ILE A 376 -19.71 -12.82 27.84
N THR A 377 -20.32 -13.60 26.95
CA THR A 377 -20.40 -15.06 27.05
C THR A 377 -19.75 -15.70 25.80
N LEU A 378 -18.83 -16.62 26.03
CA LEU A 378 -18.23 -17.46 25.01
C LEU A 378 -18.88 -18.85 25.08
N ARG A 379 -19.32 -19.37 23.94
CA ARG A 379 -19.92 -20.71 23.82
C ARG A 379 -19.14 -21.55 22.85
N ASN A 380 -18.48 -22.57 23.37
CA ASN A 380 -17.67 -23.56 22.61
C ASN A 380 -16.69 -22.88 21.62
N VAL A 381 -16.05 -21.79 22.03
CA VAL A 381 -15.19 -20.99 21.16
C VAL A 381 -13.88 -21.73 20.87
N SER A 382 -13.60 -21.94 19.59
CA SER A 382 -12.36 -22.53 19.10
C SER A 382 -11.70 -21.59 18.09
N PHE A 383 -10.36 -21.57 18.05
CA PHE A 383 -9.62 -20.73 17.13
C PHE A 383 -8.33 -21.36 16.64
N THR A 384 -8.12 -21.22 15.34
CA THR A 384 -6.90 -21.64 14.62
C THR A 384 -6.41 -20.44 13.81
N TYR A 385 -5.13 -20.08 13.95
CA TYR A 385 -4.57 -18.97 13.15
C TYR A 385 -4.55 -19.31 11.66
N PRO A 386 -4.78 -18.32 10.78
CA PRO A 386 -4.70 -18.50 9.34
C PRO A 386 -3.34 -19.09 8.90
N GLY A 387 -3.39 -20.11 8.07
CA GLY A 387 -2.17 -20.78 7.58
C GLY A 387 -1.58 -21.83 8.53
N THR A 388 -2.19 -22.07 9.70
CA THR A 388 -1.81 -23.15 10.62
C THR A 388 -2.91 -24.22 10.69
N THR A 389 -2.56 -25.41 11.15
CA THR A 389 -3.50 -26.54 11.31
C THR A 389 -3.83 -26.83 12.77
N LEU A 390 -3.05 -26.30 13.70
CA LEU A 390 -3.21 -26.59 15.12
C LEU A 390 -4.10 -25.52 15.79
N PRO A 391 -5.21 -25.91 16.43
CA PRO A 391 -6.05 -25.00 17.18
C PRO A 391 -5.33 -24.48 18.41
N VAL A 392 -5.34 -23.14 18.59
CA VAL A 392 -4.79 -22.47 19.76
C VAL A 392 -5.80 -22.39 20.89
N LEU A 393 -7.10 -22.26 20.58
CA LEU A 393 -8.19 -22.35 21.54
C LEU A 393 -9.13 -23.49 21.14
N ARG A 394 -9.62 -24.23 22.12
CA ARG A 394 -10.34 -25.50 21.91
C ARG A 394 -11.57 -25.58 22.81
N GLY A 395 -12.74 -25.20 22.30
CA GLY A 395 -14.01 -25.32 23.00
C GLY A 395 -14.03 -24.52 24.32
N ILE A 396 -13.77 -23.22 24.22
CA ILE A 396 -13.80 -22.32 25.38
C ILE A 396 -15.24 -21.95 25.70
N ASP A 397 -15.68 -22.32 26.89
CA ASP A 397 -16.94 -21.88 27.52
C ASP A 397 -16.59 -20.97 28.70
N LEU A 398 -16.97 -19.69 28.63
CA LEU A 398 -16.60 -18.68 29.60
C LEU A 398 -17.66 -17.58 29.69
N SER A 399 -18.01 -17.19 30.89
CA SER A 399 -18.82 -16.01 31.16
C SER A 399 -17.99 -14.95 31.86
N LEU A 400 -17.98 -13.75 31.31
CA LEU A 400 -17.32 -12.56 31.84
C LEU A 400 -18.44 -11.62 32.32
N PRO A 401 -18.73 -11.56 33.63
CA PRO A 401 -19.85 -10.78 34.16
C PRO A 401 -19.64 -9.27 33.95
N ALA A 402 -20.74 -8.54 33.78
CA ALA A 402 -20.72 -7.08 33.73
C ALA A 402 -20.06 -6.50 35.01
N GLY A 403 -19.15 -5.55 34.83
CA GLY A 403 -18.45 -4.89 35.93
C GLY A 403 -17.32 -5.69 36.57
N ALA A 404 -17.07 -6.93 36.12
CA ALA A 404 -16.05 -7.79 36.71
C ALA A 404 -14.62 -7.47 36.21
N THR A 405 -13.68 -7.58 37.12
CA THR A 405 -12.26 -7.69 36.80
C THR A 405 -11.89 -9.16 36.68
N VAL A 406 -11.49 -9.59 35.49
CA VAL A 406 -11.17 -10.99 35.19
C VAL A 406 -9.68 -11.12 34.89
N ALA A 407 -8.98 -12.00 35.60
CA ALA A 407 -7.59 -12.32 35.37
C ALA A 407 -7.46 -13.60 34.52
N LEU A 408 -6.76 -13.53 33.38
CA LEU A 408 -6.34 -14.70 32.61
C LEU A 408 -4.93 -15.09 33.01
N VAL A 409 -4.76 -16.29 33.56
CA VAL A 409 -3.47 -16.86 33.92
C VAL A 409 -3.24 -18.18 33.21
N GLY A 410 -2.00 -18.67 33.17
CA GLY A 410 -1.67 -19.94 32.54
C GLY A 410 -0.28 -19.96 31.94
N SER A 411 0.15 -21.11 31.46
CA SER A 411 1.45 -21.33 30.87
C SER A 411 1.71 -20.43 29.64
N HIS A 412 2.96 -20.29 29.26
CA HIS A 412 3.33 -19.60 28.00
C HIS A 412 2.65 -20.31 26.83
N ARG A 413 2.15 -19.54 25.83
CA ARG A 413 1.43 -20.05 24.64
C ARG A 413 0.10 -20.78 24.94
N SER A 414 -0.48 -20.61 26.12
CA SER A 414 -1.79 -21.23 26.47
C SER A 414 -3.00 -20.62 25.75
N GLY A 415 -2.83 -19.51 25.00
CA GLY A 415 -3.90 -18.86 24.22
C GLY A 415 -4.48 -17.60 24.85
N LYS A 416 -3.94 -17.06 25.94
CA LYS A 416 -4.45 -15.85 26.66
C LYS A 416 -4.58 -14.63 25.75
N THR A 417 -3.49 -14.21 25.09
CA THR A 417 -3.48 -13.09 24.14
C THR A 417 -4.41 -13.35 22.95
N THR A 418 -4.51 -14.61 22.50
CA THR A 418 -5.42 -15.00 21.41
C THR A 418 -6.89 -14.80 21.82
N LEU A 419 -7.24 -15.18 23.04
CA LEU A 419 -8.59 -14.96 23.59
C LEU A 419 -8.92 -13.46 23.68
N ALA A 420 -7.97 -12.64 24.14
CA ALA A 420 -8.12 -11.19 24.17
C ALA A 420 -8.32 -10.59 22.77
N LYS A 421 -7.54 -11.04 21.78
CA LYS A 421 -7.68 -10.61 20.38
C LYS A 421 -9.05 -10.95 19.79
N LEU A 422 -9.61 -12.13 20.11
CA LEU A 422 -10.98 -12.51 19.73
C LEU A 422 -12.03 -11.61 20.36
N LEU A 423 -11.92 -11.32 21.66
CA LEU A 423 -12.82 -10.43 22.37
C LEU A 423 -12.78 -9.00 21.81
N CYS A 424 -11.62 -8.53 21.34
CA CYS A 424 -11.46 -7.26 20.65
C CYS A 424 -12.00 -7.26 19.21
N GLY A 425 -12.48 -8.40 18.69
CA GLY A 425 -12.95 -8.52 17.32
C GLY A 425 -11.83 -8.33 16.28
N LEU A 426 -10.56 -8.59 16.65
CA LEU A 426 -9.42 -8.57 15.73
C LEU A 426 -9.38 -9.82 14.86
N TYR A 427 -9.94 -10.92 15.36
CA TYR A 427 -10.15 -12.18 14.64
C TYR A 427 -11.59 -12.66 14.87
N GLN A 428 -12.04 -13.53 13.99
CA GLN A 428 -13.27 -14.29 14.17
C GLN A 428 -12.97 -15.68 14.69
N PRO A 429 -13.76 -16.24 15.62
CA PRO A 429 -13.58 -17.61 16.07
C PRO A 429 -13.75 -18.59 14.90
N SER A 430 -12.94 -19.66 14.87
CA SER A 430 -13.04 -20.74 13.88
C SER A 430 -14.25 -21.66 14.16
N GLY A 431 -14.76 -21.65 15.38
CA GLY A 431 -15.95 -22.38 15.81
C GLY A 431 -16.51 -21.78 17.10
N GLY A 432 -17.79 -22.05 17.36
CA GLY A 432 -18.50 -21.44 18.48
C GLY A 432 -18.88 -19.98 18.24
N GLU A 433 -19.28 -19.28 19.32
CA GLU A 433 -19.73 -17.89 19.22
C GLU A 433 -19.37 -17.08 20.48
N ILE A 434 -19.19 -15.77 20.28
CA ILE A 434 -18.99 -14.79 21.36
C ILE A 434 -20.23 -13.90 21.38
N LEU A 435 -20.86 -13.79 22.55
CA LEU A 435 -22.10 -13.07 22.76
C LEU A 435 -21.87 -11.87 23.69
N LEU A 436 -22.38 -10.72 23.32
CA LEU A 436 -22.44 -9.50 24.14
C LEU A 436 -23.88 -9.30 24.58
N ASP A 437 -24.17 -9.48 25.88
CA ASP A 437 -25.55 -9.49 26.41
C ASP A 437 -26.50 -10.39 25.59
N GLY A 438 -26.02 -11.57 25.15
CA GLY A 438 -26.78 -12.52 24.34
C GLY A 438 -26.80 -12.25 22.80
N VAL A 439 -26.26 -11.14 22.34
CA VAL A 439 -26.16 -10.81 20.91
C VAL A 439 -24.80 -11.25 20.34
N PRO A 440 -24.75 -12.00 19.24
CA PRO A 440 -23.49 -12.43 18.66
C PRO A 440 -22.61 -11.26 18.21
N LEU A 441 -21.32 -11.28 18.60
CA LEU A 441 -20.35 -10.24 18.23
C LEU A 441 -20.19 -10.09 16.71
N ARG A 442 -20.34 -11.19 15.96
CA ARG A 442 -20.29 -11.17 14.49
C ARG A 442 -21.38 -10.32 13.83
N ASP A 443 -22.52 -10.13 14.52
CA ASP A 443 -23.66 -9.36 14.01
C ASP A 443 -23.50 -7.85 14.29
N MET A 444 -22.45 -7.47 14.99
CA MET A 444 -22.10 -6.08 15.30
C MET A 444 -20.97 -5.59 14.38
N PRO A 445 -21.08 -4.38 13.81
CA PRO A 445 -19.97 -3.80 13.04
C PRO A 445 -18.72 -3.65 13.92
N ALA A 446 -17.61 -4.27 13.49
CA ALA A 446 -16.36 -4.32 14.26
C ALA A 446 -15.84 -2.91 14.65
N VAL A 447 -16.02 -1.92 13.77
CA VAL A 447 -15.66 -0.52 14.04
C VAL A 447 -16.45 0.05 15.22
N ARG A 448 -17.75 -0.25 15.31
CA ARG A 448 -18.61 0.23 16.42
C ARG A 448 -18.24 -0.47 17.73
N TRP A 449 -18.01 -1.79 17.68
CA TRP A 449 -17.54 -2.53 18.85
C TRP A 449 -16.20 -2.00 19.36
N ARG A 450 -15.21 -1.80 18.49
CA ARG A 450 -13.89 -1.30 18.89
C ARG A 450 -13.89 0.11 19.46
N ARG A 451 -14.88 0.93 19.15
CA ARG A 451 -15.08 2.23 19.81
C ARG A 451 -15.44 2.09 21.30
N ARG A 452 -15.94 0.93 21.69
CA ARG A 452 -16.30 0.61 23.07
C ARG A 452 -15.22 -0.17 23.82
N ILE A 453 -14.03 -0.33 23.20
CA ILE A 453 -12.91 -1.09 23.75
C ILE A 453 -11.71 -0.17 23.97
N SER A 454 -11.01 -0.40 25.09
CA SER A 454 -9.63 0.05 25.28
C SER A 454 -8.73 -1.18 25.44
N ALA A 455 -7.58 -1.20 24.79
CA ALA A 455 -6.68 -2.34 24.85
C ALA A 455 -5.21 -1.91 24.83
N VAL A 456 -4.40 -2.55 25.64
CA VAL A 456 -2.93 -2.55 25.56
C VAL A 456 -2.49 -3.99 25.44
N PHE A 457 -1.81 -4.31 24.34
CA PHE A 457 -1.19 -5.62 24.13
C PHE A 457 0.30 -5.57 24.48
N GLN A 458 0.90 -6.72 24.72
CA GLN A 458 2.32 -6.86 25.04
C GLN A 458 3.22 -6.31 23.92
N ASP A 459 2.80 -6.45 22.67
CA ASP A 459 3.46 -5.98 21.44
C ASP A 459 2.99 -4.57 21.04
N TRP A 460 2.96 -3.63 22.00
CA TRP A 460 2.59 -2.24 21.72
C TRP A 460 3.50 -1.58 20.68
N VAL A 461 2.91 -0.68 19.89
CA VAL A 461 3.61 0.01 18.80
C VAL A 461 4.06 1.40 19.25
N PRO A 462 5.36 1.76 19.12
CA PRO A 462 5.83 3.13 19.26
C PRO A 462 5.40 3.93 18.03
N PHE A 463 4.47 4.87 18.21
CA PHE A 463 4.12 5.81 17.16
C PHE A 463 5.06 7.01 17.26
N GLU A 464 5.92 7.18 16.28
CA GLU A 464 6.84 8.31 16.19
C GLU A 464 6.09 9.56 15.70
N LEU A 465 5.31 10.13 16.59
CA LEU A 465 4.51 11.36 16.45
C LEU A 465 4.86 12.28 17.61
N THR A 466 4.20 13.42 17.75
CA THR A 466 4.32 14.20 18.99
C THR A 466 3.78 13.40 20.18
N ALA A 467 4.28 13.69 21.38
CA ALA A 467 3.84 12.98 22.57
C ALA A 467 2.32 13.08 22.80
N ALA A 468 1.73 14.25 22.46
CA ALA A 468 0.28 14.43 22.54
C ALA A 468 -0.48 13.60 21.51
N GLU A 469 -0.04 13.58 20.26
CA GLU A 469 -0.65 12.77 19.19
C GLU A 469 -0.53 11.27 19.48
N THR A 470 0.66 10.81 19.96
CA THR A 470 0.90 9.43 20.36
C THR A 470 -0.10 8.93 21.39
N VAL A 471 -0.54 9.78 22.30
CA VAL A 471 -1.59 9.47 23.28
C VAL A 471 -2.96 9.68 22.66
N GLY A 472 -3.18 10.82 21.99
CA GLY A 472 -4.46 11.26 21.43
C GLY A 472 -5.09 10.30 20.44
N ILE A 473 -4.29 9.56 19.64
CA ILE A 473 -4.80 8.53 18.69
C ILE A 473 -5.61 7.42 19.39
N GLY A 474 -5.57 7.32 20.71
CA GLY A 474 -6.41 6.39 21.49
C GLY A 474 -7.91 6.70 21.39
N ASP A 475 -8.27 7.98 21.12
CA ASP A 475 -9.65 8.42 20.89
C ASP A 475 -9.68 9.55 19.85
N LEU A 476 -9.77 9.19 18.58
CA LEU A 476 -9.68 10.13 17.44
C LEU A 476 -10.60 11.36 17.52
N PRO A 477 -11.86 11.26 18.01
CA PRO A 477 -12.70 12.43 18.19
C PRO A 477 -12.15 13.48 19.16
N ARG A 478 -11.28 13.07 20.11
CA ARG A 478 -10.65 13.93 21.12
C ARG A 478 -9.12 13.96 21.00
N MET A 479 -8.57 13.57 19.84
CA MET A 479 -7.12 13.50 19.62
C MET A 479 -6.42 14.84 19.90
N ASP A 480 -7.05 15.95 19.52
CA ASP A 480 -6.50 17.31 19.67
C ASP A 480 -6.91 17.97 20.99
N ASP A 481 -7.71 17.30 21.83
CA ASP A 481 -8.12 17.81 23.13
C ASP A 481 -7.00 17.63 24.17
N ARG A 482 -6.27 18.72 24.40
CA ARG A 482 -5.15 18.78 25.35
C ARG A 482 -5.56 18.43 26.80
N ALA A 483 -6.79 18.73 27.18
CA ALA A 483 -7.29 18.39 28.53
C ALA A 483 -7.52 16.88 28.65
N ALA A 484 -8.11 16.25 27.62
CA ALA A 484 -8.30 14.80 27.56
C ALA A 484 -6.96 14.05 27.55
N VAL A 485 -5.98 14.52 26.74
CA VAL A 485 -4.62 13.95 26.72
C VAL A 485 -3.95 14.05 28.08
N LYS A 486 -4.03 15.22 28.76
CA LYS A 486 -3.47 15.39 30.11
C LYS A 486 -4.09 14.43 31.11
N GLN A 487 -5.41 14.31 31.12
CA GLN A 487 -6.11 13.36 31.99
C GLN A 487 -5.74 11.90 31.71
N ALA A 488 -5.56 11.54 30.43
CA ALA A 488 -5.12 10.20 30.06
C ALA A 488 -3.70 9.90 30.56
N LEU A 489 -2.78 10.88 30.46
CA LEU A 489 -1.43 10.79 31.03
C LEU A 489 -1.45 10.62 32.55
N GLU A 490 -2.31 11.36 33.26
CA GLU A 490 -2.48 11.24 34.71
C GLU A 490 -3.02 9.86 35.12
N ARG A 491 -4.03 9.36 34.40
CA ARG A 491 -4.59 8.00 34.64
C ARG A 491 -3.55 6.89 34.48
N ALA A 492 -2.68 7.03 33.46
CA ALA A 492 -1.63 6.06 33.16
C ALA A 492 -0.34 6.23 33.98
N GLY A 493 -0.21 7.29 34.78
CA GLY A 493 1.04 7.61 35.46
C GLY A 493 2.17 8.00 34.52
N ALA A 494 1.85 8.61 33.38
CA ALA A 494 2.78 8.99 32.34
C ALA A 494 3.10 10.51 32.32
N THR A 495 2.55 11.29 33.24
CA THR A 495 2.71 12.74 33.30
C THR A 495 4.18 13.16 33.36
N GLU A 496 4.98 12.50 34.20
CA GLU A 496 6.42 12.80 34.35
C GLU A 496 7.22 12.50 33.08
N VAL A 497 6.81 11.49 32.31
CA VAL A 497 7.45 11.17 31.03
C VAL A 497 7.36 12.36 30.08
N VAL A 498 6.17 12.94 29.96
CA VAL A 498 5.91 14.07 29.05
C VAL A 498 6.46 15.37 29.63
N ALA A 499 6.40 15.57 30.93
CA ALA A 499 6.94 16.76 31.60
C ALA A 499 8.48 16.85 31.46
N GLY A 500 9.17 15.71 31.36
CA GLY A 500 10.62 15.64 31.15
C GLY A 500 11.06 15.85 29.70
N LEU A 501 10.14 16.02 28.75
CA LEU A 501 10.46 16.24 27.33
C LEU A 501 10.76 17.72 27.05
N PRO A 502 11.65 18.05 26.10
CA PRO A 502 12.08 19.42 25.80
C PRO A 502 10.95 20.38 25.45
N ARG A 503 9.92 19.93 24.74
CA ARG A 503 8.73 20.70 24.36
C ARG A 503 7.46 20.14 24.99
N GLY A 504 7.58 19.33 26.06
CA GLY A 504 6.45 18.67 26.68
C GLY A 504 5.60 17.84 25.69
N PRO A 505 4.27 18.06 25.66
CA PRO A 505 3.36 17.33 24.76
C PRO A 505 3.65 17.51 23.26
N ASP A 506 4.31 18.60 22.87
CA ASP A 506 4.61 18.93 21.46
C ASP A 506 5.99 18.41 21.03
N THR A 507 6.65 17.59 21.84
CA THR A 507 7.92 16.95 21.49
C THR A 507 7.68 15.79 20.55
N GLU A 508 8.37 15.77 19.42
CA GLU A 508 8.41 14.61 18.50
C GLU A 508 9.17 13.46 19.15
N LEU A 509 8.60 12.28 19.07
CA LEU A 509 9.14 11.05 19.66
C LEU A 509 9.78 10.17 18.58
N GLY A 510 10.82 9.44 18.95
CA GLY A 510 11.52 8.53 18.04
C GLY A 510 12.88 9.06 17.61
N ASP A 511 13.56 8.29 16.75
CA ASP A 511 14.86 8.63 16.18
C ASP A 511 14.83 8.76 14.64
N SER A 512 13.63 8.68 14.04
CA SER A 512 13.43 8.86 12.59
C SER A 512 13.40 10.33 12.15
N PHE A 513 13.23 11.27 13.09
CA PHE A 513 13.12 12.70 12.81
C PHE A 513 14.25 13.50 13.45
N GLU A 514 14.72 14.56 12.76
CA GLU A 514 15.69 15.47 13.30
C GLU A 514 15.09 16.21 14.52
N GLY A 515 15.75 16.11 15.68
CA GLY A 515 15.23 16.65 16.94
C GLY A 515 14.21 15.76 17.68
N GLY A 516 13.94 14.56 17.18
CA GLY A 516 13.11 13.57 17.86
C GLY A 516 13.79 13.02 19.12
N VAL A 517 12.97 12.74 20.15
CA VAL A 517 13.44 12.25 21.45
C VAL A 517 13.21 10.75 21.56
N LYS A 518 14.29 10.00 21.76
CA LYS A 518 14.24 8.55 21.98
C LYS A 518 13.80 8.25 23.42
N LEU A 519 12.73 7.49 23.57
CA LEU A 519 12.22 7.03 24.85
C LEU A 519 12.75 5.64 25.20
N SER A 520 12.84 5.34 26.50
CA SER A 520 13.07 3.99 26.98
C SER A 520 11.82 3.11 26.78
N GLY A 521 11.98 1.77 26.78
CA GLY A 521 10.86 0.83 26.65
C GLY A 521 9.75 1.07 27.69
N GLY A 522 10.13 1.34 28.94
CA GLY A 522 9.18 1.65 30.01
C GLY A 522 8.47 3.00 29.84
N GLN A 523 9.10 4.00 29.24
CA GLN A 523 8.46 5.27 28.90
C GLN A 523 7.45 5.08 27.76
N TRP A 524 7.83 4.38 26.71
CA TRP A 524 6.92 4.01 25.62
C TRP A 524 5.71 3.22 26.10
N GLN A 525 5.92 2.25 27.01
CA GLN A 525 4.84 1.47 27.59
C GLN A 525 3.86 2.33 28.39
N ARG A 526 4.35 3.31 29.17
CA ARG A 526 3.48 4.27 29.88
C ARG A 526 2.67 5.14 28.92
N LEU A 527 3.25 5.55 27.78
CA LEU A 527 2.49 6.27 26.75
C LEU A 527 1.46 5.36 26.07
N ALA A 528 1.75 4.07 25.85
CA ALA A 528 0.78 3.12 25.32
C ALA A 528 -0.41 2.92 26.29
N LEU A 529 -0.15 2.89 27.60
CA LEU A 529 -1.19 2.88 28.63
C LEU A 529 -2.00 4.19 28.64
N ALA A 530 -1.34 5.35 28.47
CA ALA A 530 -2.03 6.63 28.37
C ALA A 530 -2.94 6.67 27.13
N ARG A 531 -2.47 6.16 26.00
CA ARG A 531 -3.27 6.02 24.78
C ARG A 531 -4.53 5.19 25.01
N ALA A 532 -4.44 4.04 25.68
CA ALA A 532 -5.61 3.24 26.04
C ALA A 532 -6.54 3.97 27.03
N SER A 533 -6.00 4.87 27.83
CA SER A 533 -6.73 5.67 28.81
C SER A 533 -7.44 6.89 28.22
N MET A 534 -7.28 7.19 26.92
CA MET A 534 -8.00 8.27 26.24
C MET A 534 -9.52 8.05 26.26
N ARG A 535 -9.97 6.80 26.17
CA ARG A 535 -11.39 6.46 26.32
C ARG A 535 -11.75 6.36 27.78
N GLU A 536 -12.70 7.19 28.20
CA GLU A 536 -13.08 7.29 29.61
C GLU A 536 -13.97 6.14 30.07
N GLU A 537 -14.85 5.65 29.18
CA GLU A 537 -15.88 4.66 29.49
C GLU A 537 -15.87 3.48 28.48
N PRO A 538 -14.79 2.67 28.42
CA PRO A 538 -14.82 1.48 27.61
C PRO A 538 -15.73 0.42 28.24
N LEU A 539 -16.45 -0.35 27.42
CA LEU A 539 -17.18 -1.54 27.88
C LEU A 539 -16.23 -2.70 28.18
N LEU A 540 -15.13 -2.80 27.44
CA LEU A 540 -14.09 -3.80 27.63
C LEU A 540 -12.73 -3.11 27.69
N LEU A 541 -12.03 -3.27 28.78
CA LEU A 541 -10.64 -2.88 28.96
C LEU A 541 -9.76 -4.13 28.95
N VAL A 542 -8.84 -4.24 28.02
CA VAL A 542 -7.88 -5.35 27.92
C VAL A 542 -6.48 -4.85 28.24
N LEU A 543 -5.84 -5.50 29.20
CA LEU A 543 -4.47 -5.21 29.62
C LEU A 543 -3.65 -6.51 29.54
N ASP A 544 -2.85 -6.65 28.48
CA ASP A 544 -2.00 -7.82 28.23
C ASP A 544 -0.55 -7.50 28.62
N GLU A 545 -0.11 -8.00 29.76
CA GLU A 545 1.20 -7.75 30.38
C GLU A 545 1.60 -6.26 30.42
N PRO A 546 0.71 -5.37 30.90
CA PRO A 546 0.87 -3.93 30.72
C PRO A 546 2.04 -3.32 31.50
N THR A 547 2.73 -4.12 32.31
CA THR A 547 3.73 -3.67 33.29
C THR A 547 5.06 -4.42 33.18
N ALA A 548 5.29 -5.13 32.08
CA ALA A 548 6.51 -5.93 31.88
C ALA A 548 7.82 -5.14 32.06
N SER A 549 7.79 -3.82 31.83
CA SER A 549 8.95 -2.91 31.97
C SER A 549 8.85 -1.96 33.18
N LEU A 550 7.87 -2.16 34.09
CA LEU A 550 7.69 -1.34 35.29
C LEU A 550 8.20 -2.06 36.53
N ASP A 551 8.65 -1.29 37.53
CA ASP A 551 8.95 -1.79 38.86
C ASP A 551 7.68 -2.13 39.64
N ALA A 552 7.77 -2.98 40.65
CA ALA A 552 6.63 -3.48 41.41
C ALA A 552 5.76 -2.37 42.08
N PRO A 553 6.33 -1.28 42.63
CA PRO A 553 5.54 -0.17 43.15
C PRO A 553 4.75 0.59 42.09
N ALA A 554 5.37 0.91 40.92
CA ALA A 554 4.71 1.61 39.82
C ALA A 554 3.59 0.75 39.22
N GLU A 555 3.83 -0.55 39.11
CA GLU A 555 2.84 -1.51 38.66
C GLU A 555 1.60 -1.52 39.57
N SER A 556 1.80 -1.71 40.88
CA SER A 556 0.71 -1.73 41.83
C SER A 556 -0.11 -0.44 41.80
N ALA A 557 0.54 0.72 41.63
CA ALA A 557 -0.13 2.01 41.48
C ALA A 557 -0.97 2.11 40.20
N VAL A 558 -0.44 1.61 39.08
CA VAL A 558 -1.16 1.56 37.79
C VAL A 558 -2.39 0.68 37.90
N PHE A 559 -2.26 -0.54 38.44
CA PHE A 559 -3.40 -1.46 38.62
C PHE A 559 -4.44 -0.95 39.60
N ALA A 560 -4.02 -0.35 40.74
CA ALA A 560 -4.95 0.26 41.67
C ALA A 560 -5.81 1.36 41.00
N ARG A 561 -5.21 2.17 40.12
CA ARG A 561 -5.93 3.20 39.35
C ARG A 561 -6.92 2.59 38.36
N TYR A 562 -6.52 1.53 37.64
CA TYR A 562 -7.42 0.85 36.70
C TYR A 562 -8.55 0.12 37.41
N ALA A 563 -8.27 -0.60 38.50
CA ALA A 563 -9.30 -1.24 39.32
C ALA A 563 -10.28 -0.21 39.93
N GLN A 564 -9.78 0.96 40.34
CA GLN A 564 -10.63 2.05 40.80
C GLN A 564 -11.49 2.65 39.69
N ALA A 565 -10.92 2.82 38.47
CA ALA A 565 -11.68 3.28 37.32
C ALA A 565 -12.75 2.28 36.90
N ALA A 566 -12.43 0.98 36.85
CA ALA A 566 -13.39 -0.10 36.57
C ALA A 566 -14.56 -0.14 37.56
N ARG A 567 -14.29 0.07 38.86
CA ARG A 567 -15.34 0.12 39.90
C ARG A 567 -16.25 1.34 39.80
N ARG A 568 -15.78 2.45 39.22
CA ARG A 568 -16.61 3.65 38.94
C ARG A 568 -17.62 3.39 37.85
N HIS A 569 -17.26 2.56 36.86
CA HIS A 569 -18.11 2.17 35.74
C HIS A 569 -18.65 0.76 35.95
N ARG A 570 -19.73 0.63 36.72
CA ARG A 570 -20.32 -0.65 37.18
C ARG A 570 -20.66 -1.67 36.07
N ALA A 571 -20.54 -1.31 34.79
CA ALA A 571 -20.86 -2.16 33.66
C ALA A 571 -19.62 -2.57 32.83
N ALA A 572 -18.44 -1.98 33.05
CA ALA A 572 -17.25 -2.25 32.26
C ALA A 572 -16.55 -3.53 32.72
N ILE A 573 -16.16 -4.39 31.79
CA ILE A 573 -15.36 -5.59 32.06
C ILE A 573 -13.88 -5.24 31.88
N THR A 574 -13.06 -5.57 32.89
CA THR A 574 -11.60 -5.46 32.81
C THR A 574 -10.99 -6.84 32.68
N LEU A 575 -10.29 -7.09 31.55
CA LEU A 575 -9.57 -8.33 31.29
C LEU A 575 -8.08 -8.10 31.51
N LEU A 576 -7.50 -8.76 32.51
CA LEU A 576 -6.09 -8.71 32.87
C LEU A 576 -5.39 -9.99 32.43
N ILE A 577 -4.38 -9.87 31.59
CA ILE A 577 -3.46 -10.97 31.28
C ILE A 577 -2.16 -10.64 31.98
N THR A 578 -1.83 -11.40 33.01
CA THR A 578 -0.61 -11.19 33.80
C THR A 578 -0.14 -12.50 34.41
N HIS A 579 1.15 -12.59 34.60
CA HIS A 579 1.76 -13.66 35.40
C HIS A 579 2.12 -13.23 36.81
N ARG A 580 1.80 -11.97 37.22
CA ARG A 580 2.13 -11.42 38.55
C ARG A 580 0.96 -11.59 39.52
N PHE A 581 1.14 -12.46 40.49
CA PHE A 581 0.07 -12.85 41.43
C PHE A 581 -0.48 -11.74 42.33
N PRO A 582 0.28 -10.72 42.79
CA PRO A 582 -0.32 -9.61 43.53
C PRO A 582 -1.48 -8.96 42.77
N THR A 583 -1.32 -8.83 41.44
CA THR A 583 -2.36 -8.29 40.55
C THR A 583 -3.51 -9.27 40.35
N VAL A 584 -3.20 -10.57 40.13
CA VAL A 584 -4.20 -11.62 39.94
C VAL A 584 -5.16 -11.73 41.16
N ARG A 585 -4.65 -11.56 42.36
CA ARG A 585 -5.46 -11.60 43.61
C ARG A 585 -6.53 -10.52 43.70
N MET A 586 -6.40 -9.44 42.96
CA MET A 586 -7.37 -8.34 42.96
C MET A 586 -8.56 -8.61 42.01
N ALA A 587 -8.48 -9.65 41.18
CA ALA A 587 -9.53 -10.00 40.23
C ALA A 587 -10.73 -10.66 40.93
N ASP A 588 -11.94 -10.33 40.45
CA ASP A 588 -13.19 -10.94 40.91
C ASP A 588 -13.32 -12.39 40.42
N LEU A 589 -12.76 -12.66 39.23
CA LEU A 589 -12.73 -13.98 38.59
C LEU A 589 -11.33 -14.25 38.03
N ILE A 590 -10.79 -15.41 38.35
CA ILE A 590 -9.54 -15.89 37.77
C ILE A 590 -9.87 -17.06 36.86
N VAL A 591 -9.34 -17.03 35.65
CA VAL A 591 -9.50 -18.06 34.61
C VAL A 591 -8.12 -18.60 34.24
N VAL A 592 -7.93 -19.90 34.45
CA VAL A 592 -6.68 -20.61 34.15
C VAL A 592 -6.80 -21.28 32.80
N LEU A 593 -5.95 -20.85 31.86
CA LEU A 593 -5.82 -21.48 30.54
C LEU A 593 -4.60 -22.38 30.50
N ASP A 594 -4.79 -23.61 30.02
CA ASP A 594 -3.72 -24.53 29.69
C ASP A 594 -4.05 -25.34 28.44
N GLY A 595 -3.06 -25.53 27.54
CA GLY A 595 -3.24 -26.26 26.28
C GLY A 595 -4.42 -25.77 25.41
N GLY A 596 -4.78 -24.49 25.51
CA GLY A 596 -5.90 -23.90 24.78
C GLY A 596 -7.29 -24.20 25.36
N ARG A 597 -7.37 -24.66 26.61
CA ARG A 597 -8.62 -24.96 27.34
C ARG A 597 -8.65 -24.23 28.67
N ILE A 598 -9.85 -23.95 29.16
CA ILE A 598 -10.02 -23.53 30.56
C ILE A 598 -9.94 -24.78 31.45
N VAL A 599 -8.96 -24.79 32.35
CA VAL A 599 -8.76 -25.92 33.29
C VAL A 599 -9.32 -25.58 34.68
N GLU A 600 -9.29 -24.30 35.07
CA GLU A 600 -9.82 -23.83 36.33
C GLU A 600 -10.44 -22.44 36.18
N GLN A 601 -11.47 -22.15 36.97
CA GLN A 601 -12.03 -20.83 37.14
C GLN A 601 -12.61 -20.66 38.53
N GLY A 602 -12.48 -19.46 39.11
CA GLY A 602 -12.98 -19.14 40.45
C GLY A 602 -12.25 -17.96 41.08
N GLY A 603 -12.54 -17.66 42.32
CA GLY A 603 -11.83 -16.66 43.12
C GLY A 603 -10.47 -17.17 43.61
N HIS A 604 -9.56 -16.26 44.02
CA HIS A 604 -8.21 -16.61 44.50
C HIS A 604 -8.25 -17.65 45.64
N GLY A 605 -9.08 -17.43 46.69
CA GLY A 605 -9.17 -18.35 47.83
C GLY A 605 -9.71 -19.73 47.44
N GLU A 606 -10.66 -19.79 46.54
CA GLU A 606 -11.25 -21.03 46.02
C GLU A 606 -10.22 -21.85 45.25
N LEU A 607 -9.49 -21.21 44.30
CA LEU A 607 -8.49 -21.89 43.48
C LEU A 607 -7.27 -22.34 44.30
N MET A 608 -6.86 -21.58 45.32
CA MET A 608 -5.81 -22.00 46.25
C MET A 608 -6.24 -23.23 47.06
N ALA A 609 -7.51 -23.28 47.51
CA ALA A 609 -8.04 -24.41 48.27
C ALA A 609 -8.17 -25.69 47.44
N ARG A 610 -8.38 -25.55 46.11
CA ARG A 610 -8.41 -26.70 45.17
C ARG A 610 -7.03 -27.33 44.96
N ALA A 611 -5.94 -26.63 45.28
CA ALA A 611 -4.56 -27.07 45.11
C ALA A 611 -4.24 -27.58 43.68
N GLY A 612 -4.84 -26.99 42.65
CA GLY A 612 -4.68 -27.34 41.26
C GLY A 612 -3.62 -26.50 40.55
N VAL A 613 -3.76 -26.36 39.22
CA VAL A 613 -2.79 -25.66 38.32
C VAL A 613 -2.55 -24.22 38.79
N TYR A 614 -3.59 -23.52 39.25
CA TYR A 614 -3.44 -22.17 39.80
C TYR A 614 -2.53 -22.12 41.03
N ALA A 615 -2.71 -23.03 41.97
CA ALA A 615 -1.89 -23.09 43.17
C ALA A 615 -0.43 -23.44 42.87
N GLU A 616 -0.20 -24.33 41.91
CA GLU A 616 1.15 -24.66 41.39
C GLU A 616 1.84 -23.45 40.77
N LEU A 617 1.16 -22.73 39.88
CA LEU A 617 1.68 -21.52 39.26
C LEU A 617 2.00 -20.44 40.30
N HIS A 618 1.13 -20.30 41.32
CA HIS A 618 1.36 -19.39 42.44
C HIS A 618 2.61 -19.76 43.24
N ALA A 619 2.79 -21.06 43.55
CA ALA A 619 3.94 -21.55 44.31
C ALA A 619 5.26 -21.32 43.57
N ILE A 620 5.30 -21.61 42.23
CA ILE A 620 6.48 -21.40 41.40
C ILE A 620 6.89 -19.93 41.39
N GLN A 621 5.96 -19.01 41.24
CA GLN A 621 6.29 -17.59 41.19
C GLN A 621 6.69 -17.03 42.58
N ARG A 622 6.11 -17.51 43.64
CA ARG A 622 6.53 -17.13 44.97
C ARG A 622 7.97 -17.54 45.24
N ALA A 623 8.30 -18.77 44.88
CA ALA A 623 9.69 -19.26 44.99
C ALA A 623 10.68 -18.43 44.19
N ALA A 624 10.27 -17.95 42.98
CA ALA A 624 11.11 -17.07 42.12
C ALA A 624 11.21 -15.62 42.64
N ALA A 625 10.29 -15.17 43.49
CA ALA A 625 10.31 -13.82 44.09
C ALA A 625 11.08 -13.77 45.43
N ASP A 626 11.17 -14.90 46.13
CA ASP A 626 11.84 -15.04 47.41
C ASP A 626 13.33 -15.44 47.27
N GLY A 627 13.81 -15.83 46.04
CA GLY A 627 15.20 -16.13 45.68
C GLY A 627 15.84 -15.05 44.86
#